data_dbb36a6a1fde9ee9d3de0bbe70adc861
#
_entry.id   dbb36a6a1fde9ee9d3de0bbe70adc861
#
_cell.length_a   1.000
_cell.length_b   1.000
_cell.length_c   1.000
_cell.angle_alpha   90.00
_cell.angle_beta   90.00
_cell.angle_gamma   90.00
#
_symmetry.space_group_name_H-M   'P 1'
#
loop_
_entity.id
_entity.type
_entity.pdbx_description
1 polymer ?
#
loop_
_entity_poly.entity_id
_entity_poly.type
_entity_poly.pdbx_seq_one_letter_code
_entity_poly.pdbx_strand_id
1 'polypeptide(L)'
;MTYITDLPAIQDMAFCLGKEGCLFITLCAIAERITHKPIDVLRSARELINLKLLDYVEENPSQHLKEAFFVKDRDLVLAYLTGIKGITTLKTHRLSKTEKRPYYIRYATETVPPKTHFVLPDYSSLYHSLTVENGTIDSYYIIVVPKKEN
;
A
#
# COMPACT_ATOMS: atom_id res chain seq x y z
N MET A 1 -17.46 5.00 8.01
CA MET A 1 -16.93 4.47 6.75
C MET A 1 -15.75 5.34 6.31
N THR A 2 -14.57 4.77 6.07
CA THR A 2 -13.35 5.54 5.77
C THR A 2 -12.86 5.21 4.36
N TYR A 3 -12.87 6.24 3.52
CA TYR A 3 -12.40 6.13 2.14
C TYR A 3 -11.03 6.77 2.00
N ILE A 4 -10.25 6.32 1.02
CA ILE A 4 -8.91 6.85 0.77
C ILE A 4 -8.95 8.34 0.37
N THR A 5 -10.09 8.80 -0.14
CA THR A 5 -10.31 10.20 -0.47
C THR A 5 -10.51 11.11 0.75
N ASP A 6 -10.73 10.52 1.92
CA ASP A 6 -10.83 11.27 3.18
C ASP A 6 -9.43 11.40 3.79
N LEU A 7 -8.71 12.43 3.38
CA LEU A 7 -7.30 12.62 3.73
C LEU A 7 -7.03 12.68 5.24
N PRO A 8 -7.79 13.47 6.04
CA PRO A 8 -7.52 13.52 7.48
C PRO A 8 -7.68 12.18 8.17
N ALA A 9 -8.75 11.44 7.85
CA ALA A 9 -8.99 10.12 8.43
C ALA A 9 -7.91 9.12 8.00
N ILE A 10 -7.46 9.20 6.75
CA ILE A 10 -6.40 8.33 6.23
C ILE A 10 -5.06 8.63 6.91
N GLN A 11 -4.75 9.91 7.13
CA GLN A 11 -3.53 10.29 7.84
C GLN A 11 -3.53 9.75 9.28
N ASP A 12 -4.63 9.92 10.00
CA ASP A 12 -4.78 9.39 11.35
C ASP A 12 -4.66 7.86 11.37
N MET A 13 -5.30 7.21 10.43
CA MET A 13 -5.26 5.77 10.30
C MET A 13 -3.85 5.28 9.99
N ALA A 14 -3.16 5.92 9.04
CA ALA A 14 -1.79 5.59 8.68
C ALA A 14 -0.85 5.72 9.87
N PHE A 15 -1.03 6.76 10.67
CA PHE A 15 -0.26 6.96 11.90
C PHE A 15 -0.47 5.83 12.90
N CYS A 16 -1.70 5.33 13.01
CA CYS A 16 -2.05 4.24 13.93
C CYS A 16 -1.66 2.86 13.44
N LEU A 17 -1.52 2.67 12.12
CA LEU A 17 -1.29 1.34 11.53
C LEU A 17 0.17 0.87 11.58
N GLY A 18 1.10 1.75 11.89
CA GLY A 18 2.51 1.37 11.95
C GLY A 18 3.13 1.12 10.58
N LYS A 19 4.26 0.40 10.55
CA LYS A 19 5.10 0.24 9.36
C LYS A 19 4.41 -0.44 8.17
N GLU A 20 3.61 -1.46 8.45
CA GLU A 20 3.01 -2.27 7.38
C GLU A 20 1.71 -1.69 6.86
N GLY A 21 1.10 -0.79 7.61
CA GLY A 21 -0.13 -0.12 7.20
C GLY A 21 0.04 0.73 5.96
N CYS A 22 1.22 1.29 5.74
CA CYS A 22 1.47 2.14 4.57
C CYS A 22 1.36 1.35 3.26
N LEU A 23 1.78 0.10 3.22
CA LEU A 23 1.60 -0.73 2.03
C LEU A 23 0.12 -0.99 1.76
N PHE A 24 -0.63 -1.39 2.78
CA PHE A 24 -2.06 -1.65 2.63
C PHE A 24 -2.81 -0.40 2.13
N ILE A 25 -2.54 0.76 2.72
CA ILE A 25 -3.17 2.01 2.31
C ILE A 25 -2.78 2.36 0.86
N THR A 26 -1.53 2.14 0.49
CA THR A 26 -1.05 2.36 -0.88
C THR A 26 -1.78 1.45 -1.87
N LEU A 27 -1.99 0.18 -1.53
CA LEU A 27 -2.74 -0.75 -2.36
C LEU A 27 -4.20 -0.32 -2.50
N CYS A 28 -4.83 0.17 -1.43
CA CYS A 28 -6.18 0.72 -1.50
C CYS A 28 -6.24 1.93 -2.45
N ALA A 29 -5.27 2.83 -2.35
CA ALA A 29 -5.21 4.02 -3.21
C ALA A 29 -5.05 3.64 -4.67
N ILE A 30 -4.17 2.67 -4.97
CA ILE A 30 -3.96 2.24 -6.35
C ILE A 30 -5.18 1.50 -6.90
N ALA A 31 -5.87 0.73 -6.06
CA ALA A 31 -7.12 0.08 -6.44
C ALA A 31 -8.21 1.11 -6.80
N GLU A 32 -8.32 2.20 -6.04
CA GLU A 32 -9.25 3.28 -6.38
C GLU A 32 -8.92 3.89 -7.75
N ARG A 33 -7.65 4.05 -8.08
CA ARG A 33 -7.24 4.58 -9.38
C ARG A 33 -7.60 3.65 -10.52
N ILE A 34 -7.40 2.36 -10.32
CA ILE A 34 -7.70 1.35 -11.36
C ILE A 34 -9.20 1.25 -11.60
N THR A 35 -10.00 1.24 -10.54
CA THR A 35 -11.45 1.04 -10.64
C THR A 35 -12.25 2.31 -10.78
N HIS A 36 -11.67 3.46 -10.45
CA HIS A 36 -12.35 4.76 -10.34
C HIS A 36 -13.51 4.74 -9.33
N LYS A 37 -13.39 3.90 -8.31
CA LYS A 37 -14.39 3.76 -7.23
C LYS A 37 -13.71 3.91 -5.88
N PRO A 38 -14.36 4.58 -4.91
CA PRO A 38 -13.79 4.69 -3.57
C PRO A 38 -13.73 3.33 -2.89
N ILE A 39 -12.68 3.12 -2.12
CA ILE A 39 -12.47 1.92 -1.31
C ILE A 39 -12.77 2.26 0.14
N ASP A 40 -13.61 1.46 0.78
CA ASP A 40 -13.79 1.53 2.22
C ASP A 40 -12.62 0.78 2.87
N VAL A 41 -11.64 1.53 3.36
CA VAL A 41 -10.37 0.99 3.83
C VAL A 41 -10.56 0.08 5.05
N LEU A 42 -11.36 0.53 6.03
CA LEU A 42 -11.58 -0.26 7.25
C LEU A 42 -12.34 -1.54 6.99
N ARG A 43 -13.38 -1.46 6.16
CA ARG A 43 -14.16 -2.65 5.79
C ARG A 43 -13.31 -3.64 4.99
N SER A 44 -12.53 -3.14 4.05
CA SER A 44 -11.63 -3.98 3.26
C SER A 44 -10.58 -4.66 4.12
N ALA A 45 -10.01 -3.93 5.09
CA ALA A 45 -9.05 -4.51 6.03
C ALA A 45 -9.69 -5.66 6.81
N ARG A 46 -10.89 -5.46 7.33
CA ARG A 46 -11.61 -6.47 8.08
C ARG A 46 -11.88 -7.72 7.25
N GLU A 47 -12.36 -7.53 6.02
CA GLU A 47 -12.66 -8.65 5.12
C GLU A 47 -11.39 -9.41 4.73
N LEU A 48 -10.30 -8.69 4.44
CA LEU A 48 -9.02 -9.30 4.09
C LEU A 48 -8.39 -10.05 5.26
N ILE A 49 -8.57 -9.57 6.49
CA ILE A 49 -8.14 -10.31 7.69
C ILE A 49 -8.89 -11.63 7.77
N ASN A 50 -10.20 -11.61 7.54
CA ASN A 50 -11.02 -12.83 7.54
C ASN A 50 -10.60 -13.82 6.45
N LEU A 51 -10.14 -13.31 5.31
CA LEU A 51 -9.63 -14.13 4.21
C LEU A 51 -8.18 -14.57 4.41
N LYS A 52 -7.54 -14.15 5.49
CA LYS A 52 -6.13 -14.46 5.81
C LYS A 52 -5.14 -13.90 4.79
N LEU A 53 -5.50 -12.85 4.10
CA LEU A 53 -4.62 -12.11 3.18
C LEU A 53 -3.95 -10.92 3.85
N LEU A 54 -4.44 -10.55 5.01
CA LEU A 54 -3.93 -9.44 5.81
C LEU A 54 -3.84 -9.92 7.26
N ASP A 55 -2.68 -9.77 7.88
CA ASP A 55 -2.50 -10.08 9.30
C ASP A 55 -2.63 -8.82 10.13
N TYR A 56 -3.45 -8.90 11.17
CA TYR A 56 -3.48 -7.91 12.22
C TYR A 56 -2.66 -8.43 13.40
N VAL A 57 -1.59 -7.71 13.73
CA VAL A 57 -0.74 -8.04 14.87
C VAL A 57 -0.91 -6.93 15.90
N GLU A 58 -1.37 -7.30 17.09
CA GLU A 58 -1.49 -6.35 18.19
C GLU A 58 -0.12 -5.88 18.66
N GLU A 59 -0.08 -4.65 19.18
CA GLU A 59 1.11 -4.11 19.79
C GLU A 59 1.58 -5.03 20.93
N ASN A 60 2.85 -5.43 20.86
CA ASN A 60 3.48 -6.13 21.99
C ASN A 60 4.17 -5.07 22.87
N PRO A 61 3.62 -4.77 24.06
CA PRO A 61 4.17 -3.71 24.92
C PRO A 61 5.63 -3.91 25.31
N SER A 62 6.06 -5.17 25.40
CA SER A 62 7.45 -5.48 25.78
C SER A 62 8.45 -5.27 24.65
N GLN A 63 8.00 -5.25 23.41
CA GLN A 63 8.85 -5.09 22.24
C GLN A 63 8.61 -3.78 21.48
N HIS A 64 7.63 -2.98 21.87
CA HIS A 64 7.22 -1.76 21.19
C HIS A 64 6.99 -1.94 19.69
N LEU A 65 6.56 -3.14 19.28
CA LEU A 65 6.26 -3.45 17.90
C LEU A 65 4.79 -3.19 17.62
N LYS A 66 4.54 -2.24 16.74
CA LYS A 66 3.24 -2.05 16.11
C LYS A 66 3.32 -2.59 14.70
N GLU A 67 2.99 -3.84 14.53
CA GLU A 67 2.81 -4.43 13.22
C GLU A 67 1.32 -4.69 13.04
N ALA A 68 0.68 -3.83 12.27
CA ALA A 68 -0.73 -3.97 11.96
C ALA A 68 -0.90 -3.99 10.46
N PHE A 69 -1.81 -4.82 9.99
CA PHE A 69 -2.17 -4.91 8.58
C PHE A 69 -1.02 -5.33 7.67
N PHE A 70 -0.28 -6.34 8.08
CA PHE A 70 0.76 -6.93 7.24
C PHE A 70 0.13 -7.62 6.02
N VAL A 71 0.55 -7.21 4.82
CA VAL A 71 0.05 -7.76 3.56
C VAL A 71 0.81 -9.04 3.23
N LYS A 72 0.10 -10.17 3.20
CA LYS A 72 0.71 -11.46 2.88
C LYS A 72 0.93 -11.68 1.40
N ASP A 73 -0.03 -11.28 0.56
CA ASP A 73 0.03 -11.44 -0.88
C ASP A 73 -0.57 -10.20 -1.54
N ARG A 74 0.30 -9.37 -2.11
CA ARG A 74 -0.09 -8.10 -2.73
C ARG A 74 -1.05 -8.27 -3.89
N ASP A 75 -0.79 -9.28 -4.71
CA ASP A 75 -1.56 -9.51 -5.93
C ASP A 75 -2.97 -9.98 -5.59
N LEU A 76 -3.11 -10.87 -4.62
CA LEU A 76 -4.41 -11.30 -4.14
C LEU A 76 -5.18 -10.18 -3.44
N VAL A 77 -4.49 -9.34 -2.67
CA VAL A 77 -5.11 -8.17 -2.05
C VAL A 77 -5.62 -7.20 -3.12
N LEU A 78 -4.82 -6.93 -4.14
CA LEU A 78 -5.24 -6.08 -5.26
C LEU A 78 -6.39 -6.69 -6.04
N ALA A 79 -6.36 -8.00 -6.28
CA ALA A 79 -7.46 -8.70 -6.94
C ALA A 79 -8.76 -8.55 -6.15
N TYR A 80 -8.69 -8.68 -4.84
CA TYR A 80 -9.85 -8.48 -3.97
C TYR A 80 -10.35 -7.02 -4.04
N LEU A 81 -9.44 -6.05 -3.88
CA LEU A 81 -9.80 -4.64 -3.84
C LEU A 81 -10.36 -4.12 -5.17
N THR A 82 -9.85 -4.63 -6.28
CA THR A 82 -10.27 -4.21 -7.62
C THR A 82 -11.37 -5.06 -8.22
N GLY A 83 -11.55 -6.30 -7.75
CA GLY A 83 -12.42 -7.27 -8.39
C GLY A 83 -11.84 -7.85 -9.67
N ILE A 84 -10.57 -7.61 -9.97
CA ILE A 84 -9.90 -8.06 -11.19
C ILE A 84 -9.01 -9.25 -10.89
N LYS A 85 -9.32 -10.41 -11.44
CA LYS A 85 -8.50 -11.61 -11.30
C LYS A 85 -7.25 -11.52 -12.18
N GLY A 86 -6.16 -12.07 -11.69
CA GLY A 86 -4.92 -12.18 -12.46
C GLY A 86 -4.07 -10.93 -12.47
N ILE A 87 -4.41 -9.93 -11.65
CA ILE A 87 -3.58 -8.74 -11.49
C ILE A 87 -2.24 -9.15 -10.86
N THR A 88 -1.14 -8.62 -11.38
CA THR A 88 0.20 -8.94 -10.90
C THR A 88 1.01 -7.68 -10.66
N THR A 89 2.08 -7.81 -9.89
CA THR A 89 2.98 -6.69 -9.57
C THR A 89 4.37 -6.99 -10.13
N LEU A 90 4.89 -6.05 -10.90
CA LEU A 90 6.25 -6.13 -11.46
C LEU A 90 7.16 -5.18 -10.72
N LYS A 91 8.13 -5.73 -10.01
CA LYS A 91 9.13 -4.92 -9.29
C LYS A 91 10.27 -4.56 -10.22
N THR A 92 10.67 -3.28 -10.25
CA THR A 92 11.82 -2.81 -11.01
C THR A 92 12.58 -1.74 -10.22
N HIS A 93 13.87 -1.63 -10.45
CA HIS A 93 14.69 -0.59 -9.84
C HIS A 93 14.74 0.69 -10.66
N ARG A 94 14.35 0.62 -11.93
CA ARG A 94 14.31 1.77 -12.83
C ARG A 94 12.98 1.82 -13.54
N LEU A 95 12.34 2.98 -13.47
CA LEU A 95 11.07 3.20 -14.16
C LEU A 95 11.34 3.83 -15.52
N SER A 96 10.69 3.29 -16.56
CA SER A 96 10.73 3.89 -17.88
C SER A 96 10.07 5.27 -17.85
N LYS A 97 10.64 6.24 -18.57
CA LYS A 97 10.05 7.58 -18.68
C LYS A 97 8.69 7.58 -19.38
N THR A 98 8.40 6.51 -20.11
CA THR A 98 7.15 6.34 -20.85
C THR A 98 6.17 5.40 -20.15
N GLU A 99 6.45 5.02 -18.89
CA GLU A 99 5.58 4.11 -18.15
C GLU A 99 4.22 4.74 -17.89
N LYS A 100 3.15 4.10 -18.38
CA LYS A 100 1.78 4.56 -18.23
C LYS A 100 0.94 3.72 -17.28
N ARG A 101 1.46 2.54 -16.88
CA ARG A 101 0.75 1.66 -15.95
C ARG A 101 0.80 2.24 -14.54
N PRO A 102 -0.22 1.99 -13.70
CA PRO A 102 -0.17 2.39 -12.30
C PRO A 102 1.02 1.76 -11.60
N TYR A 103 1.62 2.49 -10.68
CA TYR A 103 2.74 1.97 -9.90
C TYR A 103 2.80 2.65 -8.54
N TYR A 104 3.48 2.01 -7.61
CA TYR A 104 3.81 2.63 -6.33
C TYR A 104 5.31 2.53 -6.08
N ILE A 105 5.79 3.29 -5.12
CA ILE A 105 7.21 3.50 -4.87
C ILE A 105 7.55 3.02 -3.47
N ARG A 106 8.67 2.32 -3.34
CA ARG A 106 9.27 1.97 -2.07
C ARG A 106 10.49 2.84 -1.84
N TYR A 107 10.47 3.57 -0.73
CA TYR A 107 11.63 4.29 -0.23
C TYR A 107 12.33 3.49 0.85
N ALA A 108 13.64 3.60 0.93
CA ALA A 108 14.43 3.00 2.00
C ALA A 108 15.45 3.99 2.52
N THR A 109 15.73 3.94 3.82
CA THR A 109 16.81 4.73 4.43
C THR A 109 18.13 3.99 4.33
N GLU A 110 19.22 4.75 4.47
CA GLU A 110 20.58 4.21 4.58
C GLU A 110 20.89 3.73 5.99
N THR A 111 19.96 3.81 6.92
CA THR A 111 20.15 3.35 8.30
C THR A 111 20.22 1.82 8.40
N VAL A 112 20.79 1.32 9.46
CA VAL A 112 20.87 -0.12 9.73
C VAL A 112 20.11 -0.42 11.02
N PRO A 113 18.99 -1.18 10.97
CA PRO A 113 18.33 -1.70 9.76
C PRO A 113 17.63 -0.59 8.99
N PRO A 114 17.48 -0.71 7.67
CA PRO A 114 16.80 0.30 6.87
C PRO A 114 15.32 0.38 7.21
N LYS A 115 14.80 1.61 7.28
CA LYS A 115 13.36 1.85 7.38
C LYS A 115 12.81 1.97 5.96
N THR A 116 11.67 1.34 5.72
CA THR A 116 11.04 1.34 4.40
C THR A 116 9.66 1.97 4.45
N HIS A 117 9.24 2.57 3.37
CA HIS A 117 7.95 3.22 3.26
C HIS A 117 7.43 3.13 1.83
N PHE A 118 6.13 2.89 1.69
CA PHE A 118 5.46 2.80 0.38
C PHE A 118 4.58 4.01 0.15
N VAL A 119 4.67 4.60 -1.03
CA VAL A 119 3.87 5.77 -1.42
C VAL A 119 3.46 5.69 -2.89
N LEU A 120 2.37 6.40 -3.22
CA LEU A 120 2.03 6.70 -4.60
C LEU A 120 2.70 8.01 -5.00
N PRO A 121 3.14 8.16 -6.27
CA PRO A 121 3.83 9.38 -6.69
C PRO A 121 3.06 10.69 -6.44
N ASP A 122 1.75 10.67 -6.67
CA ASP A 122 0.91 11.86 -6.51
C ASP A 122 0.32 12.02 -5.12
N TYR A 123 0.49 11.03 -4.26
CA TYR A 123 0.10 11.11 -2.85
C TYR A 123 1.30 11.25 -1.91
N SER A 124 2.44 11.64 -2.44
CA SER A 124 3.64 11.79 -1.64
C SER A 124 3.44 12.72 -0.45
N SER A 125 2.70 13.80 -0.62
CA SER A 125 2.40 14.74 0.46
C SER A 125 1.54 14.12 1.57
N LEU A 126 0.63 13.22 1.22
CA LEU A 126 -0.22 12.52 2.18
C LEU A 126 0.60 11.62 3.11
N TYR A 127 1.62 11.02 2.57
CA TYR A 127 2.45 10.06 3.30
C TYR A 127 3.73 10.68 3.87
N HIS A 128 4.00 11.95 3.60
CA HIS A 128 5.25 12.60 4.03
C HIS A 128 5.45 12.62 5.53
N SER A 129 4.37 12.68 6.30
CA SER A 129 4.46 12.62 7.77
C SER A 129 4.97 11.27 8.28
N LEU A 130 4.85 10.24 7.44
CA LEU A 130 5.31 8.89 7.73
C LEU A 130 6.59 8.57 6.96
N THR A 131 7.03 9.46 6.07
CA THR A 131 8.22 9.24 5.29
C THR A 131 9.44 9.23 6.17
N VAL A 132 10.34 8.44 5.77
CA VAL A 132 11.61 8.33 6.38
C VAL A 132 12.47 9.47 5.87
N GLU A 133 12.86 10.37 6.75
CA GLU A 133 13.78 11.45 6.39
C GLU A 133 15.03 10.86 5.76
N ASN A 134 15.49 11.47 4.66
CA ASN A 134 16.65 11.03 3.90
C ASN A 134 16.50 9.66 3.23
N GLY A 135 15.26 9.24 2.98
CA GLY A 135 15.03 8.03 2.20
C GLY A 135 15.29 8.24 0.72
N THR A 136 15.78 7.21 0.06
CA THR A 136 15.95 7.18 -1.39
C THR A 136 15.02 6.15 -2.00
N ILE A 137 14.70 6.31 -3.28
CA ILE A 137 13.85 5.34 -3.98
C ILE A 137 14.63 4.05 -4.13
N ASP A 138 14.08 2.97 -3.56
CA ASP A 138 14.65 1.64 -3.64
C ASP A 138 14.13 0.88 -4.86
N SER A 139 12.82 0.96 -5.08
CA SER A 139 12.19 0.21 -6.16
C SER A 139 10.83 0.78 -6.52
N TYR A 140 10.36 0.39 -7.71
CA TYR A 140 9.04 0.69 -8.23
C TYR A 140 8.26 -0.61 -8.38
N TYR A 141 6.98 -0.57 -8.08
CA TYR A 141 6.08 -1.72 -8.19
C TYR A 141 4.99 -1.37 -9.19
N ILE A 142 5.10 -1.92 -10.39
CA ILE A 142 4.18 -1.63 -11.50
C ILE A 142 3.04 -2.64 -11.44
N ILE A 143 1.81 -2.15 -11.51
CA ILE A 143 0.63 -3.00 -11.48
C ILE A 143 0.26 -3.38 -12.91
N VAL A 144 0.28 -4.68 -13.18
CA VAL A 144 -0.06 -5.22 -14.49
C VAL A 144 -1.49 -5.77 -14.41
N VAL A 145 -2.40 -5.06 -15.07
CA VAL A 145 -3.80 -5.45 -15.15
C VAL A 145 -3.96 -6.31 -16.38
N PRO A 146 -4.50 -7.56 -16.26
CA PRO A 146 -4.67 -8.42 -17.41
C PRO A 146 -5.64 -7.80 -18.42
N LYS A 147 -5.37 -8.02 -19.69
CA LYS A 147 -6.27 -7.58 -20.75
C LYS A 147 -7.57 -8.36 -20.66
N LYS A 148 -8.69 -7.65 -20.82
CA LYS A 148 -9.98 -8.32 -20.94
C LYS A 148 -10.00 -9.12 -22.22
N GLU A 149 -10.27 -10.43 -22.08
CA GLU A 149 -10.59 -11.24 -23.24
C GLU A 149 -11.99 -10.88 -23.72
N ASN A 150 -12.09 -10.55 -24.97
CA ASN A 150 -13.38 -10.32 -25.62
C ASN A 150 -14.00 -11.65 -26.06
#